data_f05b72fb234ca656a16fd8b5d2cb8695
#
_entry.id   f05b72fb234ca656a16fd8b5d2cb8695
#
_cell.length_a   1.000
_cell.length_b   1.000
_cell.length_c   1.000
_cell.angle_alpha   90.00
_cell.angle_beta   90.00
_cell.angle_gamma   90.00
#
_symmetry.space_group_name_H-M   'P 1'
#
loop_
_entity.id
_entity.type
_entity.pdbx_description
1 polymer ?
#
loop_
_entity_poly.entity_id
_entity_poly.type
_entity_poly.pdbx_seq_one_letter_code
_entity_poly.pdbx_strand_id
1 'polypeptide(L)'
;MSLGAIPPSWLLLALLLFGLALVALALWLRRNRRFVGTSTVAEAYDRWTEDRLLERLWGDHVHLGHYGDPAGRRDFRAAKVAFVHELIRWSGLDQLPPGSRVLDVGCGIGGSARILARDYGFEVLAISISPGQIQRAQDLTPAALGHCRFAVMDALDLDLPDGSDSNGFDAVWSVEAGPHMPDKQRYADELLRVLRPGGLLAVADWNRRDPSDGAMNRQERWVMRQLLDQWAHPEFASIRSLKQNLEQSPWNDGLQVETGDWTSATLPSWFDSILEGVRRPAAVLGLGPSAVLQGLRETPTLLLMDWAFRRGLMQFGVFRGRKPGP
;
A
#
# COMPACT_ATOMS: atom_id res chain seq x y z
N MET A 1 50.30 16.21 -13.42
CA MET A 1 48.94 16.76 -13.43
C MET A 1 48.66 17.28 -12.04
N SER A 2 48.70 18.61 -11.83
CA SER A 2 48.40 19.24 -10.54
C SER A 2 46.88 19.19 -10.34
N LEU A 3 46.44 18.54 -9.31
CA LEU A 3 45.07 18.67 -8.83
C LEU A 3 44.86 20.15 -8.47
N GLY A 4 44.11 20.87 -9.34
CA GLY A 4 43.77 22.26 -9.07
C GLY A 4 43.04 22.38 -7.77
N ALA A 5 43.49 23.28 -6.89
CA ALA A 5 42.89 23.55 -5.61
C ALA A 5 41.42 23.97 -5.82
N ILE A 6 40.47 23.31 -5.12
CA ILE A 6 39.06 23.65 -5.14
C ILE A 6 38.91 25.10 -4.69
N PRO A 7 38.26 25.98 -5.47
CA PRO A 7 38.09 27.38 -5.07
C PRO A 7 37.39 27.49 -3.69
N PRO A 8 37.81 28.41 -2.82
CA PRO A 8 37.19 28.58 -1.48
C PRO A 8 35.67 28.79 -1.52
N SER A 9 35.16 29.40 -2.60
CA SER A 9 33.72 29.58 -2.82
C SER A 9 32.93 28.28 -2.97
N TRP A 10 33.51 27.24 -3.60
CA TRP A 10 32.88 25.93 -3.73
C TRP A 10 32.87 25.16 -2.41
N LEU A 11 33.91 25.35 -1.59
CA LEU A 11 33.97 24.75 -0.24
C LEU A 11 32.90 25.36 0.67
N LEU A 12 32.73 26.68 0.62
CA LEU A 12 31.67 27.40 1.35
C LEU A 12 30.28 26.96 0.89
N LEU A 13 30.05 26.82 -0.40
CA LEU A 13 28.79 26.33 -0.94
C LEU A 13 28.48 24.89 -0.49
N ALA A 14 29.49 24.00 -0.53
CA ALA A 14 29.35 22.63 -0.08
C ALA A 14 29.03 22.56 1.43
N LEU A 15 29.67 23.36 2.26
CA LEU A 15 29.37 23.46 3.68
C LEU A 15 27.96 23.99 3.96
N LEU A 16 27.51 24.99 3.18
CA LEU A 16 26.16 25.52 3.29
C LEU A 16 25.11 24.47 2.93
N LEU A 17 25.31 23.75 1.81
CA LEU A 17 24.41 22.68 1.37
C LEU A 17 24.39 21.53 2.38
N PHE A 18 25.54 21.17 2.94
CA PHE A 18 25.61 20.15 3.98
C PHE A 18 24.90 20.60 5.26
N GLY A 19 25.07 21.84 5.67
CA GLY A 19 24.35 22.43 6.80
C GLY A 19 22.82 22.42 6.60
N LEU A 20 22.37 22.81 5.40
CA LEU A 20 20.94 22.77 5.04
C LEU A 20 20.40 21.33 5.05
N ALA A 21 21.18 20.36 4.55
CA ALA A 21 20.80 18.94 4.58
C ALA A 21 20.68 18.41 6.02
N LEU A 22 21.60 18.81 6.92
CA LEU A 22 21.51 18.47 8.35
C LEU A 22 20.29 19.09 9.03
N VAL A 23 19.96 20.35 8.71
CA VAL A 23 18.76 21.01 9.23
C VAL A 23 17.50 20.30 8.70
N ALA A 24 17.45 19.98 7.41
CA ALA A 24 16.34 19.25 6.81
C ALA A 24 16.17 17.87 7.47
N LEU A 25 17.27 17.15 7.69
CA LEU A 25 17.27 15.87 8.38
C LEU A 25 16.79 16.02 9.84
N ALA A 26 17.24 17.04 10.55
CA ALA A 26 16.82 17.32 11.92
C ALA A 26 15.32 17.67 12.00
N LEU A 27 14.81 18.45 11.04
CA LEU A 27 13.38 18.77 10.93
C LEU A 27 12.56 17.53 10.59
N TRP A 28 13.07 16.66 9.72
CA TRP A 28 12.45 15.39 9.38
C TRP A 28 12.37 14.46 10.60
N LEU A 29 13.46 14.29 11.33
CA LEU A 29 13.52 13.47 12.56
C LEU A 29 12.60 14.01 13.68
N ARG A 30 12.38 15.32 13.74
CA ARG A 30 11.52 15.94 14.75
C ARG A 30 10.02 15.94 14.40
N ARG A 31 9.65 15.69 13.14
CA ARG A 31 8.25 15.65 12.69
C ARG A 31 7.68 14.24 12.79
N ASN A 32 7.61 13.68 13.99
CA ASN A 32 6.92 12.43 14.23
C ASN A 32 5.42 12.60 13.96
N ARG A 33 4.92 11.89 12.97
CA ARG A 33 3.47 11.73 12.71
C ARG A 33 3.00 10.48 13.45
N ARG A 34 2.98 10.53 14.76
CA ARG A 34 2.50 9.38 15.53
C ARG A 34 1.06 9.06 15.15
N PHE A 35 0.80 7.78 14.98
CA PHE A 35 -0.56 7.29 14.86
C PHE A 35 -1.35 7.63 16.14
N VAL A 36 -2.48 8.33 15.99
CA VAL A 36 -3.38 8.68 17.10
C VAL A 36 -4.74 8.00 16.94
N GLY A 37 -5.09 7.62 15.70
CA GLY A 37 -6.36 6.98 15.36
C GLY A 37 -6.56 6.93 13.85
N THR A 38 -7.65 6.30 13.41
CA THR A 38 -7.99 6.15 11.98
C THR A 38 -8.15 7.50 11.26
N SER A 39 -8.59 8.54 11.96
CA SER A 39 -8.65 9.92 11.42
C SER A 39 -7.29 10.45 10.96
N THR A 40 -6.21 10.08 11.65
CA THR A 40 -4.84 10.48 11.26
C THR A 40 -4.45 9.89 9.89
N VAL A 41 -4.91 8.68 9.60
CA VAL A 41 -4.71 8.00 8.32
C VAL A 41 -5.51 8.73 7.23
N ALA A 42 -6.80 8.98 7.45
CA ALA A 42 -7.66 9.68 6.51
C ALA A 42 -7.08 11.05 6.12
N GLU A 43 -6.70 11.87 7.10
CA GLU A 43 -6.09 13.19 6.87
C GLU A 43 -4.75 13.13 6.12
N ALA A 44 -3.95 12.08 6.34
CA ALA A 44 -2.69 11.92 5.62
C ALA A 44 -2.94 11.62 4.14
N TYR A 45 -3.90 10.74 3.85
CA TYR A 45 -4.28 10.37 2.49
C TYR A 45 -5.01 11.50 1.76
N ASP A 46 -5.88 12.26 2.44
CA ASP A 46 -6.53 13.44 1.85
C ASP A 46 -5.48 14.45 1.36
N ARG A 47 -4.48 14.77 2.19
CA ARG A 47 -3.38 15.68 1.80
C ARG A 47 -2.58 15.15 0.62
N TRP A 48 -2.26 13.85 0.59
CA TRP A 48 -1.52 13.24 -0.54
C TRP A 48 -2.34 13.25 -1.84
N THR A 49 -3.66 13.14 -1.73
CA THR A 49 -4.58 13.20 -2.87
C THR A 49 -4.73 14.63 -3.38
N GLU A 50 -4.85 15.63 -2.50
CA GLU A 50 -4.92 17.04 -2.86
C GLU A 50 -3.67 17.51 -3.60
N ASP A 51 -2.48 17.16 -3.13
CA ASP A 51 -1.20 17.52 -3.75
C ASP A 51 -0.95 16.82 -5.09
N ARG A 52 -1.67 15.74 -5.41
CA ARG A 52 -1.54 14.91 -6.62
C ARG A 52 -0.11 14.44 -6.93
N LEU A 53 0.81 14.53 -5.99
CA LEU A 53 2.21 14.17 -6.21
C LEU A 53 2.34 12.69 -6.53
N LEU A 54 1.73 11.83 -5.70
CA LEU A 54 1.76 10.37 -5.90
C LEU A 54 1.09 9.99 -7.22
N GLU A 55 -0.07 10.53 -7.53
CA GLU A 55 -0.78 10.27 -8.79
C GLU A 55 0.09 10.65 -10.01
N ARG A 56 0.73 11.81 -9.99
CA ARG A 56 1.58 12.26 -11.10
C ARG A 56 2.83 11.43 -11.28
N LEU A 57 3.45 11.00 -10.18
CA LEU A 57 4.66 10.17 -10.23
C LEU A 57 4.33 8.70 -10.44
N TRP A 58 3.38 8.17 -9.67
CA TRP A 58 3.12 6.74 -9.59
C TRP A 58 1.94 6.26 -10.43
N GLY A 59 1.12 7.17 -10.95
CA GLY A 59 -0.11 6.85 -11.68
C GLY A 59 -1.25 6.47 -10.74
N ASP A 60 -2.18 5.67 -11.24
CA ASP A 60 -3.43 5.32 -10.56
C ASP A 60 -3.26 4.31 -9.42
N HIS A 61 -2.05 3.78 -9.23
CA HIS A 61 -1.75 2.74 -8.26
C HIS A 61 -0.70 3.22 -7.25
N VAL A 62 -1.09 3.32 -5.99
CA VAL A 62 -0.19 3.73 -4.90
C VAL A 62 0.60 2.55 -4.34
N HIS A 63 0.09 1.31 -4.50
CA HIS A 63 0.74 0.07 -4.05
C HIS A 63 2.04 -0.27 -4.80
N LEU A 64 2.83 -1.22 -4.29
CA LEU A 64 4.05 -1.71 -4.96
C LEU A 64 3.73 -2.44 -6.27
N GLY A 65 4.71 -2.52 -7.16
CA GLY A 65 4.63 -3.24 -8.42
C GLY A 65 5.19 -4.66 -8.32
N HIS A 66 4.81 -5.55 -9.24
CA HIS A 66 5.35 -6.89 -9.39
C HIS A 66 6.33 -6.93 -10.57
N TYR A 67 7.59 -7.24 -10.29
CA TYR A 67 8.69 -7.23 -11.26
C TYR A 67 9.06 -8.63 -11.79
N GLY A 68 8.30 -9.64 -11.42
CA GLY A 68 8.57 -11.05 -11.73
C GLY A 68 9.30 -11.75 -10.59
N ASP A 69 9.41 -13.08 -10.67
CA ASP A 69 10.19 -13.90 -9.76
C ASP A 69 11.01 -14.90 -10.58
N PRO A 70 12.36 -14.71 -10.72
CA PRO A 70 13.13 -13.60 -10.16
C PRO A 70 12.77 -12.24 -10.74
N ALA A 71 12.94 -11.18 -9.94
CA ALA A 71 12.62 -9.82 -10.35
C ALA A 71 13.49 -9.37 -11.53
N GLY A 72 12.83 -8.89 -12.61
CA GLY A 72 13.46 -8.37 -13.81
C GLY A 72 13.32 -6.86 -13.97
N ARG A 73 13.81 -6.33 -15.10
CA ARG A 73 13.60 -4.92 -15.45
C ARG A 73 12.18 -4.75 -16.00
N ARG A 74 11.41 -3.83 -15.41
CA ARG A 74 10.06 -3.48 -15.85
C ARG A 74 9.84 -1.97 -15.66
N ASP A 75 9.01 -1.38 -16.48
CA ASP A 75 8.52 -0.02 -16.22
C ASP A 75 7.77 0.03 -14.90
N PHE A 76 8.01 1.08 -14.12
CA PHE A 76 7.47 1.20 -12.75
C PHE A 76 5.93 1.15 -12.70
N ARG A 77 5.25 1.84 -13.63
CA ARG A 77 3.79 1.85 -13.68
C ARG A 77 3.23 0.54 -14.24
N ALA A 78 3.90 -0.02 -15.26
CA ALA A 78 3.55 -1.34 -15.78
C ALA A 78 3.72 -2.45 -14.74
N ALA A 79 4.72 -2.35 -13.85
CA ALA A 79 4.89 -3.28 -12.73
C ALA A 79 3.72 -3.25 -11.75
N LYS A 80 3.13 -2.07 -11.50
CA LYS A 80 1.95 -1.91 -10.63
C LYS A 80 0.70 -2.53 -11.24
N VAL A 81 0.46 -2.32 -12.52
CA VAL A 81 -0.63 -2.98 -13.26
C VAL A 81 -0.43 -4.51 -13.25
N ALA A 82 0.81 -4.96 -13.50
CA ALA A 82 1.15 -6.38 -13.44
C ALA A 82 0.90 -6.99 -12.06
N PHE A 83 1.16 -6.25 -10.98
CA PHE A 83 0.87 -6.70 -9.62
C PHE A 83 -0.62 -7.06 -9.45
N VAL A 84 -1.53 -6.22 -9.93
CA VAL A 84 -2.98 -6.49 -9.83
C VAL A 84 -3.33 -7.79 -10.55
N HIS A 85 -2.86 -7.96 -11.79
CA HIS A 85 -3.13 -9.18 -12.56
C HIS A 85 -2.48 -10.43 -11.95
N GLU A 86 -1.27 -10.32 -11.39
CA GLU A 86 -0.61 -11.45 -10.71
C GLU A 86 -1.37 -11.87 -9.45
N LEU A 87 -1.81 -10.89 -8.63
CA LEU A 87 -2.57 -11.21 -7.42
C LEU A 87 -3.94 -11.81 -7.75
N ILE A 88 -4.61 -11.34 -8.80
CA ILE A 88 -5.87 -11.92 -9.29
C ILE A 88 -5.67 -13.38 -9.69
N ARG A 89 -4.62 -13.70 -10.48
CA ARG A 89 -4.32 -15.08 -10.88
C ARG A 89 -3.93 -15.95 -9.70
N TRP A 90 -3.04 -15.44 -8.85
CA TRP A 90 -2.57 -16.19 -7.69
C TRP A 90 -3.69 -16.51 -6.71
N SER A 91 -4.64 -15.58 -6.51
CA SER A 91 -5.79 -15.77 -5.62
C SER A 91 -6.92 -16.60 -6.24
N GLY A 92 -6.89 -16.83 -7.55
CA GLY A 92 -7.94 -17.56 -8.28
C GLY A 92 -9.17 -16.70 -8.60
N LEU A 93 -9.08 -15.36 -8.42
CA LEU A 93 -10.18 -14.45 -8.77
C LEU A 93 -10.48 -14.47 -10.28
N ASP A 94 -9.49 -14.76 -11.12
CA ASP A 94 -9.64 -14.92 -12.58
C ASP A 94 -10.58 -16.06 -12.99
N GLN A 95 -10.90 -16.96 -12.05
CA GLN A 95 -11.88 -18.05 -12.27
C GLN A 95 -13.33 -17.64 -11.97
N LEU A 96 -13.54 -16.47 -11.40
CA LEU A 96 -14.89 -15.96 -11.14
C LEU A 96 -15.53 -15.47 -12.45
N PRO A 97 -16.84 -15.72 -12.65
CA PRO A 97 -17.53 -15.23 -13.85
C PRO A 97 -17.66 -13.71 -13.84
N PRO A 98 -17.73 -13.06 -15.01
CA PRO A 98 -18.15 -11.66 -15.11
C PRO A 98 -19.48 -11.42 -14.38
N GLY A 99 -19.63 -10.24 -13.76
CA GLY A 99 -20.75 -9.92 -12.89
C GLY A 99 -20.58 -10.36 -11.44
N SER A 100 -19.49 -11.08 -11.10
CA SER A 100 -19.18 -11.38 -9.67
C SER A 100 -18.99 -10.11 -8.87
N ARG A 101 -19.54 -10.10 -7.65
CA ARG A 101 -19.48 -8.95 -6.74
C ARG A 101 -18.16 -8.96 -5.96
N VAL A 102 -17.38 -7.92 -6.11
CA VAL A 102 -16.07 -7.77 -5.45
C VAL A 102 -16.07 -6.54 -4.55
N LEU A 103 -15.64 -6.70 -3.29
CA LEU A 103 -15.35 -5.59 -2.38
C LEU A 103 -13.85 -5.29 -2.44
N ASP A 104 -13.48 -4.07 -2.85
CA ASP A 104 -12.10 -3.56 -2.80
C ASP A 104 -11.92 -2.68 -1.55
N VAL A 105 -11.23 -3.22 -0.53
CA VAL A 105 -11.04 -2.57 0.76
C VAL A 105 -9.72 -1.79 0.78
N GLY A 106 -9.81 -0.47 0.95
CA GLY A 106 -8.66 0.42 0.87
C GLY A 106 -8.27 0.75 -0.57
N CYS A 107 -9.25 1.03 -1.41
CA CYS A 107 -9.11 1.18 -2.87
C CYS A 107 -8.22 2.36 -3.32
N GLY A 108 -7.82 3.27 -2.42
CA GLY A 108 -7.11 4.48 -2.80
C GLY A 108 -7.91 5.30 -3.83
N ILE A 109 -7.26 5.71 -4.91
CA ILE A 109 -7.91 6.43 -6.03
C ILE A 109 -8.49 5.48 -7.10
N GLY A 110 -8.73 4.21 -6.74
CA GLY A 110 -9.52 3.25 -7.52
C GLY A 110 -8.79 2.56 -8.67
N GLY A 111 -7.46 2.55 -8.69
CA GLY A 111 -6.68 1.92 -9.76
C GLY A 111 -6.99 0.44 -9.93
N SER A 112 -6.91 -0.34 -8.83
CA SER A 112 -7.23 -1.78 -8.82
C SER A 112 -8.70 -2.04 -9.10
N ALA A 113 -9.61 -1.27 -8.50
CA ALA A 113 -11.05 -1.38 -8.72
C ALA A 113 -11.42 -1.25 -10.20
N ARG A 114 -10.81 -0.28 -10.91
CA ARG A 114 -11.04 -0.10 -12.35
C ARG A 114 -10.52 -1.28 -13.19
N ILE A 115 -9.41 -1.91 -12.81
CA ILE A 115 -8.90 -3.11 -13.48
C ILE A 115 -9.85 -4.28 -13.26
N LEU A 116 -10.26 -4.54 -12.01
CA LEU A 116 -11.22 -5.58 -11.65
C LEU A 116 -12.52 -5.46 -12.46
N ALA A 117 -13.06 -4.24 -12.57
CA ALA A 117 -14.28 -3.98 -13.31
C ALA A 117 -14.10 -4.09 -14.84
N ARG A 118 -13.05 -3.47 -15.39
CA ARG A 118 -12.85 -3.36 -16.84
C ARG A 118 -12.38 -4.66 -17.46
N ASP A 119 -11.36 -5.31 -16.85
CA ASP A 119 -10.65 -6.42 -17.47
C ASP A 119 -11.26 -7.77 -17.10
N TYR A 120 -11.96 -7.85 -15.97
CA TYR A 120 -12.62 -9.08 -15.49
C TYR A 120 -14.15 -8.99 -15.46
N GLY A 121 -14.71 -7.80 -15.70
CA GLY A 121 -16.16 -7.60 -15.75
C GLY A 121 -16.87 -7.72 -14.41
N PHE A 122 -16.14 -7.51 -13.29
CA PHE A 122 -16.71 -7.63 -11.95
C PHE A 122 -17.57 -6.41 -11.58
N GLU A 123 -18.59 -6.63 -10.75
CA GLU A 123 -19.32 -5.57 -10.07
C GLU A 123 -18.53 -5.19 -8.81
N VAL A 124 -17.86 -4.05 -8.85
CA VAL A 124 -16.93 -3.63 -7.78
C VAL A 124 -17.58 -2.58 -6.90
N LEU A 125 -17.60 -2.85 -5.58
CA LEU A 125 -17.74 -1.82 -4.55
C LEU A 125 -16.35 -1.56 -3.96
N ALA A 126 -15.84 -0.36 -4.12
CA ALA A 126 -14.51 0.04 -3.68
C ALA A 126 -14.62 1.07 -2.56
N ILE A 127 -13.94 0.83 -1.44
CA ILE A 127 -14.06 1.67 -0.25
C ILE A 127 -12.73 2.24 0.20
N SER A 128 -12.78 3.44 0.75
CA SER A 128 -11.68 4.09 1.47
C SER A 128 -12.25 4.94 2.61
N ILE A 129 -11.46 5.09 3.67
CA ILE A 129 -11.80 6.00 4.77
C ILE A 129 -11.59 7.49 4.38
N SER A 130 -10.86 7.78 3.30
CA SER A 130 -10.56 9.14 2.81
C SER A 130 -11.62 9.62 1.81
N PRO A 131 -12.40 10.66 2.15
CA PRO A 131 -13.35 11.26 1.20
C PRO A 131 -12.66 11.82 -0.04
N GLY A 132 -11.45 12.39 0.11
CA GLY A 132 -10.66 12.92 -1.00
C GLY A 132 -10.26 11.83 -2.00
N GLN A 133 -9.86 10.65 -1.52
CA GLN A 133 -9.56 9.51 -2.39
C GLN A 133 -10.81 9.02 -3.13
N ILE A 134 -11.94 8.91 -2.45
CA ILE A 134 -13.19 8.46 -3.07
C ILE A 134 -13.65 9.44 -4.15
N GLN A 135 -13.66 10.75 -3.87
CA GLN A 135 -13.98 11.75 -4.89
C GLN A 135 -13.04 11.63 -6.10
N ARG A 136 -11.74 11.47 -5.85
CA ARG A 136 -10.75 11.34 -6.92
C ARG A 136 -10.94 10.05 -7.72
N ALA A 137 -11.25 8.94 -7.05
CA ALA A 137 -11.55 7.66 -7.70
C ALA A 137 -12.77 7.78 -8.64
N GLN A 138 -13.84 8.47 -8.20
CA GLN A 138 -15.01 8.75 -9.01
C GLN A 138 -14.66 9.62 -10.24
N ASP A 139 -13.88 10.68 -10.05
CA ASP A 139 -13.46 11.57 -11.15
C ASP A 139 -12.62 10.85 -12.22
N LEU A 140 -11.81 9.88 -11.80
CA LEU A 140 -10.94 9.09 -12.69
C LEU A 140 -11.64 7.91 -13.35
N THR A 141 -12.88 7.58 -12.94
CA THR A 141 -13.59 6.41 -13.44
C THR A 141 -14.52 6.77 -14.60
N PRO A 142 -14.30 6.21 -15.80
CA PRO A 142 -15.18 6.46 -16.95
C PRO A 142 -16.62 6.02 -16.68
N ALA A 143 -17.59 6.76 -17.17
CA ALA A 143 -19.02 6.45 -17.02
C ALA A 143 -19.39 5.05 -17.57
N ALA A 144 -18.64 4.54 -18.56
CA ALA A 144 -18.82 3.18 -19.08
C ALA A 144 -18.53 2.08 -18.04
N LEU A 145 -17.84 2.39 -16.94
CA LEU A 145 -17.60 1.48 -15.81
C LEU A 145 -18.60 1.73 -14.66
N GLY A 146 -19.88 1.95 -14.96
CA GLY A 146 -20.92 2.21 -13.96
C GLY A 146 -21.13 1.10 -12.92
N HIS A 147 -20.59 -0.09 -13.15
CA HIS A 147 -20.54 -1.22 -12.22
C HIS A 147 -19.32 -1.17 -11.26
N CYS A 148 -18.46 -0.15 -11.36
CA CYS A 148 -17.40 0.15 -10.42
C CYS A 148 -17.83 1.36 -9.56
N ARG A 149 -18.23 1.12 -8.33
CA ARG A 149 -18.78 2.13 -7.40
C ARG A 149 -17.84 2.36 -6.25
N PHE A 150 -17.85 3.59 -5.71
CA PHE A 150 -16.97 4.02 -4.64
C PHE A 150 -17.75 4.59 -3.47
N ALA A 151 -17.34 4.25 -2.23
CA ALA A 151 -17.96 4.75 -1.01
C ALA A 151 -16.91 5.07 0.07
N VAL A 152 -17.20 6.11 0.86
CA VAL A 152 -16.42 6.36 2.08
C VAL A 152 -16.88 5.39 3.16
N MET A 153 -15.97 4.55 3.67
CA MET A 153 -16.30 3.54 4.68
C MET A 153 -15.04 3.15 5.46
N ASP A 154 -15.21 2.87 6.76
CA ASP A 154 -14.13 2.34 7.60
C ASP A 154 -14.03 0.81 7.42
N ALA A 155 -12.83 0.32 7.11
CA ALA A 155 -12.56 -1.11 6.95
C ALA A 155 -12.68 -1.90 8.28
N LEU A 156 -12.72 -1.21 9.42
CA LEU A 156 -12.90 -1.82 10.74
C LEU A 156 -14.37 -1.85 11.18
N ASP A 157 -15.27 -1.24 10.43
CA ASP A 157 -16.70 -1.19 10.73
C ASP A 157 -17.49 -1.01 9.41
N LEU A 158 -17.56 -2.09 8.64
CA LEU A 158 -18.21 -2.08 7.33
C LEU A 158 -19.73 -1.98 7.50
N ASP A 159 -20.32 -0.88 7.03
CA ASP A 159 -21.78 -0.73 6.94
C ASP A 159 -22.34 -1.55 5.76
N LEU A 160 -22.15 -2.87 5.87
CA LEU A 160 -22.54 -3.87 4.87
C LEU A 160 -23.14 -5.08 5.61
N PRO A 161 -24.16 -5.74 5.02
CA PRO A 161 -24.69 -6.97 5.60
C PRO A 161 -23.60 -8.05 5.71
N ASP A 162 -23.77 -8.99 6.62
CA ASP A 162 -22.93 -10.18 6.62
C ASP A 162 -23.16 -11.00 5.34
N GLY A 163 -22.13 -11.74 4.94
CA GLY A 163 -22.15 -12.52 3.71
C GLY A 163 -22.76 -13.90 3.85
N SER A 164 -23.53 -14.16 4.92
CA SER A 164 -24.08 -15.48 5.21
C SER A 164 -25.08 -15.99 4.15
N ASP A 165 -25.60 -15.08 3.36
CA ASP A 165 -26.57 -15.37 2.29
C ASP A 165 -26.03 -14.98 0.90
N SER A 166 -26.93 -15.01 -0.12
CA SER A 166 -26.62 -14.62 -1.50
C SER A 166 -26.27 -13.13 -1.68
N ASN A 167 -26.40 -12.29 -0.64
CA ASN A 167 -26.07 -10.87 -0.69
C ASN A 167 -24.60 -10.57 -0.36
N GLY A 168 -23.83 -11.56 0.10
CA GLY A 168 -22.39 -11.44 0.34
C GLY A 168 -21.59 -11.22 -0.95
N PHE A 169 -20.30 -10.89 -0.78
CA PHE A 169 -19.39 -10.71 -1.90
C PHE A 169 -18.82 -12.04 -2.37
N ASP A 170 -18.67 -12.20 -3.71
CA ASP A 170 -17.98 -13.32 -4.33
C ASP A 170 -16.49 -13.30 -4.04
N ALA A 171 -15.92 -12.10 -3.90
CA ALA A 171 -14.55 -11.91 -3.47
C ALA A 171 -14.38 -10.65 -2.62
N VAL A 172 -13.44 -10.72 -1.69
CA VAL A 172 -12.89 -9.57 -0.96
C VAL A 172 -11.43 -9.40 -1.38
N TRP A 173 -11.13 -8.21 -1.87
CA TRP A 173 -9.83 -7.77 -2.32
C TRP A 173 -9.33 -6.66 -1.40
N SER A 174 -8.07 -6.74 -0.95
CA SER A 174 -7.44 -5.65 -0.20
C SER A 174 -5.95 -5.61 -0.44
N VAL A 175 -5.44 -4.46 -0.87
CA VAL A 175 -4.02 -4.26 -1.20
C VAL A 175 -3.46 -3.08 -0.44
N GLU A 176 -2.47 -3.36 0.41
CA GLU A 176 -1.74 -2.38 1.22
C GLU A 176 -2.64 -1.53 2.14
N ALA A 177 -3.80 -2.05 2.53
CA ALA A 177 -4.70 -1.41 3.49
C ALA A 177 -4.44 -1.89 4.93
N GLY A 178 -4.15 -3.17 5.13
CA GLY A 178 -3.91 -3.77 6.43
C GLY A 178 -2.81 -3.11 7.26
N PRO A 179 -1.70 -2.57 6.69
CA PRO A 179 -0.69 -1.84 7.45
C PRO A 179 -1.25 -0.66 8.25
N HIS A 180 -2.33 -0.04 7.78
CA HIS A 180 -2.98 1.12 8.41
C HIS A 180 -4.00 0.76 9.50
N MET A 181 -4.38 -0.51 9.62
CA MET A 181 -5.39 -0.95 10.56
C MET A 181 -4.79 -1.10 11.98
N PRO A 182 -5.28 -0.37 12.98
CA PRO A 182 -4.80 -0.53 14.37
C PRO A 182 -5.20 -1.86 14.99
N ASP A 183 -6.39 -2.35 14.66
CA ASP A 183 -6.91 -3.65 15.09
C ASP A 183 -6.91 -4.63 13.91
N LYS A 184 -5.88 -5.48 13.86
CA LYS A 184 -5.70 -6.47 12.79
C LYS A 184 -6.73 -7.60 12.87
N GLN A 185 -7.20 -7.93 14.08
CA GLN A 185 -8.23 -8.95 14.25
C GLN A 185 -9.57 -8.43 13.74
N ARG A 186 -9.98 -7.23 14.14
CA ARG A 186 -11.20 -6.61 13.65
C ARG A 186 -11.19 -6.45 12.12
N TYR A 187 -10.06 -6.07 11.55
CA TYR A 187 -9.89 -6.01 10.09
C TYR A 187 -10.12 -7.38 9.45
N ALA A 188 -9.48 -8.44 9.94
CA ALA A 188 -9.67 -9.80 9.46
C ALA A 188 -11.14 -10.26 9.58
N ASP A 189 -11.78 -9.92 10.71
CA ASP A 189 -13.18 -10.26 10.97
C ASP A 189 -14.11 -9.60 9.94
N GLU A 190 -13.93 -8.30 9.68
CA GLU A 190 -14.77 -7.57 8.71
C GLU A 190 -14.58 -8.08 7.26
N LEU A 191 -13.33 -8.37 6.85
CA LEU A 191 -13.08 -8.95 5.52
C LEU A 191 -13.84 -10.28 5.33
N LEU A 192 -13.82 -11.14 6.36
CA LEU A 192 -14.46 -12.46 6.28
C LEU A 192 -15.97 -12.40 6.52
N ARG A 193 -16.45 -11.43 7.32
CA ARG A 193 -17.87 -11.27 7.62
C ARG A 193 -18.70 -11.03 6.36
N VAL A 194 -18.22 -10.19 5.46
CA VAL A 194 -18.95 -9.80 4.24
C VAL A 194 -18.78 -10.79 3.09
N LEU A 195 -17.88 -11.76 3.23
CA LEU A 195 -17.60 -12.77 2.22
C LEU A 195 -18.62 -13.90 2.29
N ARG A 196 -19.28 -14.21 1.17
CA ARG A 196 -20.27 -15.30 1.10
C ARG A 196 -19.62 -16.69 1.22
N PRO A 197 -20.39 -17.74 1.55
CA PRO A 197 -19.94 -19.13 1.38
C PRO A 197 -19.46 -19.37 -0.07
N GLY A 198 -18.33 -20.05 -0.23
CA GLY A 198 -17.67 -20.25 -1.52
C GLY A 198 -16.88 -19.04 -2.04
N GLY A 199 -16.95 -17.89 -1.38
CA GLY A 199 -16.27 -16.65 -1.77
C GLY A 199 -14.75 -16.70 -1.57
N LEU A 200 -14.04 -15.84 -2.30
CA LEU A 200 -12.58 -15.77 -2.35
C LEU A 200 -12.03 -14.56 -1.57
N LEU A 201 -10.96 -14.79 -0.81
CA LEU A 201 -10.18 -13.74 -0.17
C LEU A 201 -8.86 -13.53 -0.93
N ALA A 202 -8.51 -12.28 -1.21
CA ALA A 202 -7.23 -11.86 -1.75
C ALA A 202 -6.72 -10.63 -1.00
N VAL A 203 -5.66 -10.78 -0.21
CA VAL A 203 -5.03 -9.70 0.55
C VAL A 203 -3.55 -9.63 0.23
N ALA A 204 -3.00 -8.44 0.15
CA ALA A 204 -1.57 -8.21 -0.02
C ALA A 204 -1.13 -7.01 0.83
N ASP A 205 -0.15 -7.21 1.70
CA ASP A 205 0.23 -6.21 2.70
C ASP A 205 1.73 -6.15 2.99
N TRP A 206 2.18 -5.00 3.50
CA TRP A 206 3.47 -4.87 4.16
C TRP A 206 3.42 -5.55 5.52
N ASN A 207 4.35 -6.43 5.77
CA ASN A 207 4.45 -7.18 7.00
C ASN A 207 5.83 -6.96 7.65
N ARG A 208 5.89 -7.00 8.96
CA ARG A 208 7.17 -7.06 9.67
C ARG A 208 7.66 -8.50 9.75
N ARG A 209 8.96 -8.68 9.95
CA ARG A 209 9.53 -9.97 10.35
C ARG A 209 8.81 -10.50 11.58
N ASP A 210 8.47 -11.78 11.58
CA ASP A 210 7.85 -12.40 12.74
C ASP A 210 8.83 -12.45 13.92
N PRO A 211 8.38 -12.17 15.17
CA PRO A 211 9.24 -12.24 16.34
C PRO A 211 9.89 -13.60 16.57
N SER A 212 9.25 -14.70 16.13
CA SER A 212 9.81 -16.04 16.22
C SER A 212 10.99 -16.28 15.28
N ASP A 213 11.12 -15.47 14.21
CA ASP A 213 12.22 -15.56 13.25
C ASP A 213 13.46 -14.75 13.69
N GLY A 214 13.44 -14.20 14.89
CA GLY A 214 14.54 -13.52 15.53
C GLY A 214 14.22 -12.13 16.07
N ALA A 215 14.81 -11.83 17.20
CA ALA A 215 14.64 -10.53 17.84
C ALA A 215 15.33 -9.41 17.05
N MET A 216 14.67 -8.25 16.98
CA MET A 216 15.25 -7.06 16.36
C MET A 216 16.45 -6.56 17.17
N ASN A 217 17.57 -6.24 16.51
CA ASN A 217 18.69 -5.56 17.08
C ASN A 217 18.39 -4.06 17.33
N ARG A 218 19.34 -3.31 17.90
CA ARG A 218 19.14 -1.88 18.22
C ARG A 218 18.84 -1.03 16.98
N GLN A 219 19.54 -1.27 15.89
CA GLN A 219 19.36 -0.53 14.63
C GLN A 219 18.01 -0.85 14.00
N GLU A 220 17.62 -2.13 13.94
CA GLU A 220 16.33 -2.58 13.41
C GLU A 220 15.16 -1.99 14.19
N ARG A 221 15.24 -1.96 15.54
CA ARG A 221 14.22 -1.31 16.38
C ARG A 221 14.11 0.19 16.12
N TRP A 222 15.24 0.86 15.86
CA TRP A 222 15.23 2.27 15.50
C TRP A 222 14.57 2.49 14.14
N VAL A 223 14.95 1.71 13.12
CA VAL A 223 14.35 1.78 11.77
C VAL A 223 12.84 1.53 11.86
N MET A 224 12.40 0.45 12.51
CA MET A 224 10.98 0.14 12.65
C MET A 224 10.20 1.30 13.27
N ARG A 225 10.73 1.93 14.34
CA ARG A 225 10.09 3.12 14.90
C ARG A 225 9.99 4.28 13.91
N GLN A 226 11.03 4.50 13.09
CA GLN A 226 10.97 5.55 12.06
C GLN A 226 9.89 5.22 11.02
N LEU A 227 9.77 3.96 10.57
CA LEU A 227 8.75 3.56 9.60
C LEU A 227 7.34 3.77 10.15
N LEU A 228 7.10 3.43 11.41
CA LEU A 228 5.80 3.67 12.07
C LEU A 228 5.52 5.17 12.25
N ASP A 229 6.48 5.92 12.80
CA ASP A 229 6.28 7.33 13.18
C ASP A 229 6.22 8.27 11.96
N GLN A 230 6.93 7.99 10.86
CA GLN A 230 6.99 8.90 9.70
C GLN A 230 5.72 8.87 8.83
N TRP A 231 5.03 7.74 8.79
CA TRP A 231 3.80 7.58 8.01
C TRP A 231 2.55 7.35 8.87
N ALA A 232 2.65 7.59 10.17
CA ALA A 232 1.55 7.41 11.13
C ALA A 232 0.94 6.01 11.07
N HIS A 233 1.79 4.99 10.97
CA HIS A 233 1.32 3.61 11.00
C HIS A 233 1.12 3.11 12.44
N PRO A 234 0.08 2.31 12.69
CA PRO A 234 0.06 1.41 13.82
C PRO A 234 1.09 0.28 13.63
N GLU A 235 1.24 -0.58 14.63
CA GLU A 235 2.13 -1.75 14.53
C GLU A 235 1.80 -2.63 13.33
N PHE A 236 2.84 -3.04 12.57
CA PHE A 236 2.69 -3.95 11.45
C PHE A 236 2.46 -5.39 11.95
N ALA A 237 1.55 -6.12 11.31
CA ALA A 237 1.46 -7.56 11.47
C ALA A 237 2.65 -8.26 10.79
N SER A 238 3.02 -9.46 11.24
CA SER A 238 3.81 -10.39 10.43
C SER A 238 2.89 -11.18 9.49
N ILE A 239 3.46 -11.83 8.47
CA ILE A 239 2.70 -12.75 7.59
C ILE A 239 2.00 -13.81 8.45
N ARG A 240 2.71 -14.37 9.43
CA ARG A 240 2.17 -15.38 10.35
C ARG A 240 1.03 -14.84 11.21
N SER A 241 1.20 -13.65 11.81
CA SER A 241 0.16 -13.10 12.69
C SER A 241 -1.08 -12.66 11.92
N LEU A 242 -0.97 -12.10 10.71
CA LEU A 242 -2.14 -11.76 9.91
C LEU A 242 -2.88 -13.03 9.43
N LYS A 243 -2.13 -14.08 9.04
CA LYS A 243 -2.73 -15.39 8.77
C LYS A 243 -3.53 -15.89 9.97
N GLN A 244 -2.95 -15.82 11.18
CA GLN A 244 -3.62 -16.24 12.41
C GLN A 244 -4.89 -15.41 12.69
N ASN A 245 -4.87 -14.09 12.48
CA ASN A 245 -6.05 -13.26 12.61
C ASN A 245 -7.19 -13.71 11.69
N LEU A 246 -6.87 -14.01 10.43
CA LEU A 246 -7.84 -14.53 9.46
C LEU A 246 -8.38 -15.91 9.86
N GLU A 247 -7.51 -16.83 10.30
CA GLU A 247 -7.90 -18.18 10.70
C GLU A 247 -8.66 -18.25 12.03
N GLN A 248 -8.43 -17.28 12.93
CA GLN A 248 -9.11 -17.18 14.23
C GLN A 248 -10.39 -16.35 14.18
N SER A 249 -10.71 -15.75 13.04
CA SER A 249 -11.94 -14.98 12.89
C SER A 249 -13.18 -15.85 13.15
N PRO A 250 -14.20 -15.33 13.88
CA PRO A 250 -15.47 -16.03 14.05
C PRO A 250 -16.24 -16.24 12.73
N TRP A 251 -15.84 -15.53 11.66
CA TRP A 251 -16.40 -15.62 10.32
C TRP A 251 -15.59 -16.48 9.36
N ASN A 252 -14.60 -17.21 9.87
CA ASN A 252 -13.69 -18.01 9.06
C ASN A 252 -14.41 -19.20 8.39
N ASP A 253 -15.39 -19.83 9.08
CA ASP A 253 -16.20 -20.96 8.58
C ASP A 253 -15.36 -22.13 8.04
N GLY A 254 -14.09 -22.30 8.50
CA GLY A 254 -13.19 -23.34 8.03
C GLY A 254 -12.34 -22.96 6.81
N LEU A 255 -12.32 -21.70 6.40
CA LEU A 255 -11.41 -21.20 5.38
C LEU A 255 -9.96 -21.46 5.78
N GLN A 256 -9.19 -22.07 4.87
CA GLN A 256 -7.75 -22.25 5.01
C GLN A 256 -7.03 -21.09 4.33
N VAL A 257 -6.17 -20.38 5.07
CA VAL A 257 -5.40 -19.26 4.52
C VAL A 257 -4.07 -19.76 3.99
N GLU A 258 -3.87 -19.65 2.69
CA GLU A 258 -2.57 -19.80 2.05
C GLU A 258 -1.85 -18.46 2.00
N THR A 259 -0.54 -18.47 2.25
CA THR A 259 0.29 -17.27 2.23
C THR A 259 1.45 -17.41 1.23
N GLY A 260 1.87 -16.28 0.67
CA GLY A 260 3.08 -16.16 -0.11
C GLY A 260 3.91 -14.97 0.36
N ASP A 261 5.20 -15.02 0.11
CA ASP A 261 6.13 -13.89 0.32
C ASP A 261 6.58 -13.36 -1.04
N TRP A 262 6.06 -12.20 -1.42
CA TRP A 262 6.39 -11.53 -2.69
C TRP A 262 7.44 -10.42 -2.52
N THR A 263 8.20 -10.47 -1.44
CA THR A 263 9.23 -9.46 -1.15
C THR A 263 10.21 -9.31 -2.32
N SER A 264 10.74 -10.40 -2.86
CA SER A 264 11.68 -10.34 -4.00
C SER A 264 11.06 -9.70 -5.24
N ALA A 265 9.81 -10.06 -5.55
CA ALA A 265 9.09 -9.59 -6.71
C ALA A 265 8.69 -8.10 -6.64
N THR A 266 8.50 -7.56 -5.42
CA THR A 266 8.03 -6.19 -5.20
C THR A 266 9.13 -5.21 -4.77
N LEU A 267 10.26 -5.72 -4.27
CA LEU A 267 11.38 -4.93 -3.74
C LEU A 267 11.86 -3.79 -4.67
N PRO A 268 11.98 -3.97 -6.01
CA PRO A 268 12.45 -2.90 -6.88
C PRO A 268 11.57 -1.64 -6.84
N SER A 269 10.28 -1.76 -6.49
CA SER A 269 9.34 -0.64 -6.39
C SER A 269 9.81 0.46 -5.45
N TRP A 270 10.46 0.12 -4.32
CA TRP A 270 10.90 1.12 -3.34
C TRP A 270 11.92 2.08 -3.93
N PHE A 271 12.91 1.53 -4.64
CA PHE A 271 13.92 2.36 -5.29
C PHE A 271 13.37 3.08 -6.53
N ASP A 272 12.56 2.41 -7.33
CA ASP A 272 11.92 3.02 -8.50
C ASP A 272 10.96 4.15 -8.13
N SER A 273 10.31 4.08 -6.96
CA SER A 273 9.48 5.17 -6.43
C SER A 273 10.26 6.49 -6.29
N ILE A 274 11.52 6.40 -5.85
CA ILE A 274 12.41 7.56 -5.73
C ILE A 274 12.88 8.00 -7.12
N LEU A 275 13.26 7.03 -7.97
CA LEU A 275 13.76 7.31 -9.32
C LEU A 275 12.71 7.98 -10.22
N GLU A 276 11.41 7.71 -10.02
CA GLU A 276 10.36 8.38 -10.79
C GLU A 276 10.36 9.89 -10.57
N GLY A 277 10.64 10.36 -9.35
CA GLY A 277 10.82 11.80 -9.08
C GLY A 277 12.02 12.39 -9.84
N VAL A 278 13.12 11.63 -9.98
CA VAL A 278 14.32 12.03 -10.73
C VAL A 278 14.10 11.95 -12.24
N ARG A 279 13.41 10.91 -12.72
CA ARG A 279 13.11 10.71 -14.16
C ARG A 279 12.08 11.71 -14.68
N ARG A 280 11.21 12.23 -13.82
CA ARG A 280 10.11 13.15 -14.17
C ARG A 280 10.16 14.47 -13.40
N PRO A 281 11.29 15.21 -13.46
CA PRO A 281 11.45 16.43 -12.67
C PRO A 281 10.40 17.50 -13.00
N ALA A 282 9.98 17.58 -14.26
CA ALA A 282 8.93 18.50 -14.69
C ALA A 282 7.57 18.20 -14.02
N ALA A 283 7.27 16.93 -13.73
CA ALA A 283 6.04 16.55 -13.03
C ALA A 283 6.05 17.04 -11.57
N VAL A 284 7.20 16.95 -10.91
CA VAL A 284 7.38 17.43 -9.53
C VAL A 284 7.39 18.96 -9.48
N LEU A 285 8.21 19.60 -10.32
CA LEU A 285 8.35 21.07 -10.36
C LEU A 285 7.05 21.76 -10.76
N GLY A 286 6.26 21.15 -11.65
CA GLY A 286 4.96 21.67 -12.10
C GLY A 286 3.87 21.67 -11.02
N LEU A 287 4.08 20.96 -9.89
CA LEU A 287 3.18 20.99 -8.73
C LEU A 287 3.54 22.08 -7.70
N GLY A 288 4.67 22.77 -7.92
CA GLY A 288 5.12 23.86 -7.06
C GLY A 288 6.07 23.44 -5.94
N PRO A 289 6.56 24.44 -5.14
CA PRO A 289 7.58 24.21 -4.11
C PRO A 289 7.16 23.25 -2.99
N SER A 290 5.87 23.23 -2.64
CA SER A 290 5.32 22.34 -1.61
C SER A 290 5.50 20.87 -1.96
N ALA A 291 5.23 20.49 -3.20
CA ALA A 291 5.39 19.12 -3.70
C ALA A 291 6.86 18.70 -3.73
N VAL A 292 7.78 19.59 -4.10
CA VAL A 292 9.23 19.36 -4.03
C VAL A 292 9.65 19.06 -2.60
N LEU A 293 9.23 19.92 -1.65
CA LEU A 293 9.56 19.74 -0.24
C LEU A 293 8.99 18.44 0.32
N GLN A 294 7.77 18.08 -0.08
CA GLN A 294 7.15 16.83 0.31
C GLN A 294 7.91 15.62 -0.24
N GLY A 295 8.27 15.61 -1.52
CA GLY A 295 9.08 14.55 -2.13
C GLY A 295 10.43 14.37 -1.41
N LEU A 296 11.13 15.48 -1.14
CA LEU A 296 12.39 15.46 -0.37
C LEU A 296 12.19 14.91 1.05
N ARG A 297 11.07 15.23 1.67
CA ARG A 297 10.74 14.76 3.01
C ARG A 297 10.42 13.25 3.05
N GLU A 298 9.73 12.72 2.03
CA GLU A 298 9.36 11.31 2.00
C GLU A 298 10.54 10.39 1.58
N THR A 299 11.51 10.91 0.84
CA THR A 299 12.66 10.16 0.33
C THR A 299 13.43 9.37 1.41
N PRO A 300 13.77 9.92 2.61
CA PRO A 300 14.45 9.14 3.63
C PRO A 300 13.63 7.96 4.14
N THR A 301 12.30 8.09 4.24
CA THR A 301 11.42 7.00 4.65
C THR A 301 11.38 5.90 3.60
N LEU A 302 11.31 6.26 2.32
CA LEU A 302 11.39 5.30 1.20
C LEU A 302 12.72 4.53 1.20
N LEU A 303 13.85 5.21 1.47
CA LEU A 303 15.16 4.56 1.60
C LEU A 303 15.23 3.63 2.81
N LEU A 304 14.62 4.00 3.94
CA LEU A 304 14.53 3.12 5.11
C LEU A 304 13.65 1.90 4.84
N MET A 305 12.56 2.05 4.06
CA MET A 305 11.74 0.92 3.63
C MET A 305 12.53 -0.02 2.73
N ASP A 306 13.20 0.48 1.68
CA ASP A 306 14.07 -0.35 0.82
C ASP A 306 15.12 -1.10 1.66
N TRP A 307 15.77 -0.42 2.61
CA TRP A 307 16.72 -1.03 3.52
C TRP A 307 16.08 -2.13 4.38
N ALA A 308 14.90 -1.88 4.94
CA ALA A 308 14.20 -2.82 5.81
C ALA A 308 13.76 -4.08 5.05
N PHE A 309 13.27 -3.92 3.83
CA PHE A 309 12.90 -5.05 2.97
C PHE A 309 14.13 -5.87 2.57
N ARG A 310 15.24 -5.24 2.16
CA ARG A 310 16.50 -5.94 1.83
C ARG A 310 17.11 -6.72 2.98
N ARG A 311 16.79 -6.34 4.22
CA ARG A 311 17.26 -7.00 5.45
C ARG A 311 16.27 -8.01 6.02
N GLY A 312 15.14 -8.23 5.36
CA GLY A 312 14.07 -9.08 5.88
C GLY A 312 13.45 -8.59 7.19
N LEU A 313 13.64 -7.29 7.52
CA LEU A 313 12.94 -6.64 8.63
C LEU A 313 11.48 -6.37 8.25
N MET A 314 11.26 -6.03 6.98
CA MET A 314 9.95 -5.95 6.36
C MET A 314 9.85 -6.99 5.24
N GLN A 315 8.65 -7.48 5.01
CA GLN A 315 8.27 -8.47 4.01
C GLN A 315 7.01 -8.01 3.28
N PHE A 316 6.76 -8.55 2.10
CA PHE A 316 5.52 -8.33 1.37
C PHE A 316 4.72 -9.62 1.31
N GLY A 317 3.74 -9.73 2.20
CA GLY A 317 2.89 -10.91 2.32
C GLY A 317 1.69 -10.84 1.38
N VAL A 318 1.36 -11.97 0.79
CA VAL A 318 0.10 -12.18 0.07
C VAL A 318 -0.68 -13.32 0.72
N PHE A 319 -2.00 -13.18 0.76
CA PHE A 319 -2.91 -14.07 1.47
C PHE A 319 -4.09 -14.40 0.57
N ARG A 320 -4.40 -15.67 0.44
CA ARG A 320 -5.61 -16.12 -0.25
C ARG A 320 -6.34 -17.18 0.55
N GLY A 321 -7.62 -17.31 0.31
CA GLY A 321 -8.44 -18.37 0.86
C GLY A 321 -9.79 -18.42 0.17
N ARG A 322 -10.47 -19.56 0.30
CA ARG A 322 -11.85 -19.73 -0.15
C ARG A 322 -12.69 -20.20 1.02
N LYS A 323 -13.76 -19.46 1.35
CA LYS A 323 -14.74 -19.98 2.30
C LYS A 323 -15.32 -21.29 1.77
N PRO A 324 -15.54 -22.31 2.62
CA PRO A 324 -16.30 -23.49 2.21
C PRO A 324 -17.64 -23.07 1.59
N GLY A 325 -18.05 -23.77 0.52
CA GLY A 325 -19.38 -23.64 -0.04
C GLY A 325 -20.43 -24.34 0.82
N PRO A 326 -21.71 -24.11 0.55
CA PRO A 326 -22.80 -24.80 1.24
C PRO A 326 -22.78 -26.30 0.93
#